data_20b0f12cb52a04654ae118ecdf4120d1
#
_entry.id   20b0f12cb52a04654ae118ecdf4120d1
#
_cell.length_a   1.000
_cell.length_b   1.000
_cell.length_c   1.000
_cell.angle_alpha   90.00
_cell.angle_beta   90.00
_cell.angle_gamma   90.00
#
_symmetry.space_group_name_H-M   'P 1'
#
loop_
_entity.id
_entity.type
_entity.pdbx_description
1 polymer ?
#
loop_
_entity_poly.entity_id
_entity_poly.type
_entity_poly.pdbx_seq_one_letter_code
_entity_poly.pdbx_strand_id
1 'polypeptide(L)'
;MSRICVCGAFRLWDVPKGGQEVKTCILTDALEAKYGKIYRVDTLAKNSRFLMPFQLVWAMMTCKDIIILPAHNGLVVLSKFLTLLNTIFDRRLHYSVIGGWLQDLLPEHPDVIKALHKFTSIYVETQTMMDALQKLGFTNVCVVPNCKPLSILKRGQMPKMYTEPYKLVTFSRVTEKKGIGTAADLVMKLN
;
A
#
# COMPACT_ATOMS: atom_id res chain seq x y z
N MET A 1 -13.21 -9.07 -20.31
CA MET A 1 -12.76 -7.77 -19.76
C MET A 1 -12.56 -7.93 -18.27
N SER A 2 -11.48 -7.41 -17.71
CA SER A 2 -11.23 -7.43 -16.27
C SER A 2 -12.27 -6.58 -15.53
N ARG A 3 -12.82 -7.08 -14.41
CA ARG A 3 -13.75 -6.29 -13.58
C ARG A 3 -13.01 -5.35 -12.63
N ILE A 4 -11.72 -5.58 -12.42
CA ILE A 4 -10.89 -4.89 -11.42
C ILE A 4 -9.64 -4.33 -12.11
N CYS A 5 -9.30 -3.09 -11.77
CA CYS A 5 -8.04 -2.44 -12.07
C CYS A 5 -7.25 -2.21 -10.78
N VAL A 6 -5.95 -2.50 -10.80
CA VAL A 6 -5.02 -2.11 -9.74
C VAL A 6 -3.99 -1.15 -10.31
N CYS A 7 -3.93 0.06 -9.76
CA CYS A 7 -2.96 1.08 -10.10
C CYS A 7 -1.97 1.27 -8.93
N GLY A 8 -0.72 0.90 -9.14
CA GLY A 8 0.31 0.95 -8.11
C GLY A 8 1.71 0.71 -8.65
N ALA A 9 2.66 0.59 -7.75
CA ALA A 9 4.06 0.35 -8.07
C ALA A 9 4.29 -1.16 -8.26
N PHE A 10 4.31 -1.63 -9.51
CA PHE A 10 4.53 -3.05 -9.80
C PHE A 10 5.98 -3.39 -10.10
N ARG A 11 6.73 -2.47 -10.72
CA ARG A 11 8.07 -2.72 -11.26
C ARG A 11 8.10 -4.00 -12.12
N LEU A 12 7.23 -4.06 -13.13
CA LEU A 12 7.01 -5.27 -13.95
C LEU A 12 8.24 -5.76 -14.72
N TRP A 13 9.32 -4.97 -14.78
CA TRP A 13 10.60 -5.30 -15.46
C TRP A 13 11.73 -5.70 -14.51
N ASP A 14 11.50 -5.73 -13.19
CA ASP A 14 12.52 -6.04 -12.18
C ASP A 14 11.88 -6.65 -10.92
N VAL A 15 12.70 -7.17 -10.03
CA VAL A 15 12.24 -7.71 -8.74
C VAL A 15 11.77 -6.56 -7.83
N PRO A 16 10.61 -6.68 -7.16
CA PRO A 16 10.15 -5.69 -6.20
C PRO A 16 11.18 -5.43 -5.10
N LYS A 17 11.59 -4.17 -4.92
CA LYS A 17 12.65 -3.76 -3.96
C LYS A 17 12.10 -3.04 -2.73
N GLY A 18 10.90 -2.51 -2.82
CA GLY A 18 10.27 -1.72 -1.76
C GLY A 18 8.99 -2.34 -1.22
N GLY A 19 8.63 -1.97 0.02
CA GLY A 19 7.39 -2.45 0.65
C GLY A 19 6.13 -2.11 -0.17
N GLN A 20 6.12 -0.99 -0.87
CA GLN A 20 5.02 -0.58 -1.74
C GLN A 20 4.85 -1.53 -2.93
N GLU A 21 5.96 -1.86 -3.61
CA GLU A 21 5.97 -2.78 -4.75
C GLU A 21 5.52 -4.18 -4.32
N VAL A 22 6.09 -4.69 -3.23
CA VAL A 22 5.74 -6.00 -2.66
C VAL A 22 4.26 -6.06 -2.30
N LYS A 23 3.72 -5.05 -1.61
CA LYS A 23 2.30 -5.02 -1.24
C LYS A 23 1.40 -4.95 -2.48
N THR A 24 1.76 -4.13 -3.47
CA THR A 24 1.00 -4.02 -4.72
C THR A 24 0.93 -5.36 -5.44
N CYS A 25 2.06 -6.07 -5.56
CA CYS A 25 2.10 -7.39 -6.19
C CYS A 25 1.27 -8.42 -5.41
N ILE A 26 1.49 -8.56 -4.11
CA ILE A 26 0.77 -9.54 -3.27
C ILE A 26 -0.75 -9.31 -3.32
N LEU A 27 -1.19 -8.06 -3.19
CA LEU A 27 -2.62 -7.74 -3.28
C LEU A 27 -3.18 -8.11 -4.67
N THR A 28 -2.46 -7.75 -5.72
CA THR A 28 -2.91 -8.01 -7.09
C THR A 28 -2.96 -9.49 -7.38
N ASP A 29 -1.95 -10.26 -6.97
CA ASP A 29 -1.90 -11.72 -7.18
C ASP A 29 -3.02 -12.43 -6.40
N ALA A 30 -3.31 -11.99 -5.18
CA ALA A 30 -4.44 -12.50 -4.40
C ALA A 30 -5.80 -12.20 -5.06
N LEU A 31 -5.97 -11.00 -5.59
CA LEU A 31 -7.17 -10.63 -6.35
C LEU A 31 -7.27 -11.42 -7.65
N GLU A 32 -6.16 -11.63 -8.36
CA GLU A 32 -6.12 -12.38 -9.62
C GLU A 32 -6.45 -13.86 -9.41
N ALA A 33 -5.96 -14.46 -8.32
CA ALA A 33 -6.30 -15.82 -7.93
C ALA A 33 -7.80 -16.00 -7.64
N LYS A 34 -8.46 -14.96 -7.10
CA LYS A 34 -9.88 -15.03 -6.73
C LYS A 34 -10.84 -14.62 -7.84
N TYR A 35 -10.47 -13.58 -8.61
CA TYR A 35 -11.38 -12.93 -9.56
C TYR A 35 -10.96 -13.08 -11.03
N GLY A 36 -9.85 -13.77 -11.31
CA GLY A 36 -9.26 -13.89 -12.63
C GLY A 36 -8.47 -12.65 -13.02
N LYS A 37 -8.21 -12.47 -14.30
CA LYS A 37 -7.30 -11.46 -14.85
C LYS A 37 -7.60 -10.05 -14.37
N ILE A 38 -6.60 -9.40 -13.79
CA ILE A 38 -6.62 -8.02 -13.28
C ILE A 38 -5.97 -7.07 -14.29
N TYR A 39 -6.57 -5.91 -14.53
CA TYR A 39 -5.95 -4.85 -15.31
C TYR A 39 -4.93 -4.11 -14.42
N ARG A 40 -3.66 -4.12 -14.82
CA ARG A 40 -2.55 -3.54 -14.03
C ARG A 40 -2.09 -2.24 -14.66
N VAL A 41 -2.04 -1.17 -13.87
CA VAL A 41 -1.48 0.14 -14.24
C VAL A 41 -0.24 0.38 -13.37
N ASP A 42 0.95 0.28 -13.99
CA ASP A 42 2.21 0.43 -13.27
C ASP A 42 2.66 1.88 -13.21
N THR A 43 2.71 2.44 -12.00
CA THR A 43 3.13 3.82 -11.75
C THR A 43 4.65 4.02 -11.88
N LEU A 44 5.44 2.93 -11.93
CA LEU A 44 6.90 2.97 -12.09
C LEU A 44 7.35 2.70 -13.53
N ALA A 45 6.45 2.42 -14.46
CA ALA A 45 6.80 2.18 -15.85
C ALA A 45 7.55 3.36 -16.47
N LYS A 46 8.51 3.07 -17.34
CA LYS A 46 9.45 4.05 -17.93
C LYS A 46 8.77 5.30 -18.51
N ASN A 47 7.56 5.14 -19.04
CA ASN A 47 6.75 6.23 -19.60
C ASN A 47 5.43 6.43 -18.82
N SER A 48 5.37 6.04 -17.55
CA SER A 48 4.13 6.06 -16.75
C SER A 48 3.48 7.45 -16.69
N ARG A 49 4.28 8.51 -16.59
CA ARG A 49 3.75 9.89 -16.51
C ARG A 49 2.86 10.26 -17.69
N PHE A 50 3.17 9.78 -18.88
CA PHE A 50 2.41 10.08 -20.11
C PHE A 50 1.33 9.03 -20.38
N LEU A 51 1.59 7.76 -20.12
CA LEU A 51 0.66 6.67 -20.47
C LEU A 51 -0.39 6.40 -19.39
N MET A 52 -0.06 6.63 -18.12
CA MET A 52 -0.94 6.34 -16.99
C MET A 52 -2.31 7.04 -17.06
N PRO A 53 -2.41 8.32 -17.43
CA PRO A 53 -3.73 8.97 -17.57
C PRO A 53 -4.64 8.25 -18.56
N PHE A 54 -4.12 7.88 -19.73
CA PHE A 54 -4.87 7.13 -20.74
C PHE A 54 -5.25 5.73 -20.27
N GLN A 55 -4.32 5.02 -19.59
CA GLN A 55 -4.59 3.73 -19.01
C GLN A 55 -5.67 3.80 -17.92
N LEU A 56 -5.68 4.85 -17.10
CA LEU A 56 -6.72 5.07 -16.10
C LEU A 56 -8.07 5.39 -16.72
N VAL A 57 -8.12 6.22 -17.75
CA VAL A 57 -9.36 6.47 -18.51
C VAL A 57 -9.89 5.14 -19.08
N TRP A 58 -9.02 4.35 -19.70
CA TRP A 58 -9.40 3.03 -20.21
C TRP A 58 -9.91 2.09 -19.08
N ALA A 59 -9.23 2.10 -17.93
CA ALA A 59 -9.67 1.36 -16.75
C ALA A 59 -11.06 1.82 -16.27
N MET A 60 -11.30 3.13 -16.22
CA MET A 60 -12.62 3.69 -15.87
C MET A 60 -13.71 3.29 -16.85
N MET A 61 -13.39 3.11 -18.14
CA MET A 61 -14.35 2.61 -19.13
C MET A 61 -14.65 1.12 -19.00
N THR A 62 -13.66 0.31 -18.62
CA THR A 62 -13.73 -1.16 -18.75
C THR A 62 -13.83 -1.93 -17.44
N CYS A 63 -13.39 -1.34 -16.31
CA CYS A 63 -13.41 -1.96 -14.99
C CYS A 63 -14.51 -1.37 -14.11
N LYS A 64 -15.03 -2.17 -13.18
CA LYS A 64 -16.01 -1.72 -12.17
C LYS A 64 -15.33 -1.19 -10.91
N ASP A 65 -14.23 -1.80 -10.54
CA ASP A 65 -13.46 -1.49 -9.34
C ASP A 65 -12.08 -0.96 -9.73
N ILE A 66 -11.73 0.18 -9.21
CA ILE A 66 -10.42 0.80 -9.39
C ILE A 66 -9.74 0.90 -8.03
N ILE A 67 -8.68 0.13 -7.84
CA ILE A 67 -7.91 0.09 -6.58
C ILE A 67 -6.60 0.84 -6.83
N ILE A 68 -6.32 1.84 -6.01
CA ILE A 68 -5.06 2.60 -6.12
C ILE A 68 -4.18 2.38 -4.89
N LEU A 69 -2.86 2.32 -5.10
CA LEU A 69 -1.85 2.19 -4.05
C LEU A 69 -0.71 3.23 -4.23
N PRO A 70 -1.02 4.52 -4.35
CA PRO A 70 0.02 5.53 -4.49
C PRO A 70 0.73 5.84 -3.17
N ALA A 71 1.94 6.38 -3.27
CA ALA A 71 2.60 7.12 -2.19
C ALA A 71 2.18 8.60 -2.20
N HIS A 72 2.71 9.41 -1.27
CA HIS A 72 2.34 10.81 -0.99
C HIS A 72 1.90 11.64 -2.22
N ASN A 73 2.85 12.01 -3.08
CA ASN A 73 2.59 12.88 -4.24
C ASN A 73 1.64 12.22 -5.26
N GLY A 74 1.73 10.89 -5.38
CA GLY A 74 0.84 10.13 -6.24
C GLY A 74 -0.60 10.17 -5.76
N LEU A 75 -0.85 10.15 -4.44
CA LEU A 75 -2.19 10.24 -3.88
C LEU A 75 -2.84 11.59 -4.20
N VAL A 76 -2.11 12.69 -4.00
CA VAL A 76 -2.62 14.04 -4.25
C VAL A 76 -3.11 14.21 -5.70
N VAL A 77 -2.39 13.64 -6.66
CA VAL A 77 -2.76 13.72 -8.08
C VAL A 77 -3.87 12.72 -8.42
N LEU A 78 -3.68 11.45 -8.05
CA LEU A 78 -4.58 10.38 -8.47
C LEU A 78 -5.97 10.47 -7.83
N SER A 79 -6.06 10.88 -6.56
CA SER A 79 -7.35 11.01 -5.90
C SER A 79 -8.25 12.04 -6.59
N LYS A 80 -7.70 13.20 -6.94
CA LYS A 80 -8.43 14.26 -7.66
C LYS A 80 -8.78 13.86 -9.09
N PHE A 81 -7.81 13.31 -9.81
CA PHE A 81 -8.00 12.87 -11.19
C PHE A 81 -9.09 11.79 -11.31
N LEU A 82 -9.02 10.75 -10.48
CA LEU A 82 -10.02 9.69 -10.49
C LEU A 82 -11.38 10.17 -10.01
N THR A 83 -11.43 11.05 -9.02
CA THR A 83 -12.70 11.61 -8.55
C THR A 83 -13.37 12.47 -9.64
N LEU A 84 -12.57 13.22 -10.40
CA LEU A 84 -13.08 13.98 -11.55
C LEU A 84 -13.61 13.05 -12.63
N LEU A 85 -12.87 12.04 -13.04
CA LEU A 85 -13.34 11.04 -14.00
C LEU A 85 -14.60 10.31 -13.51
N ASN A 86 -14.70 10.07 -12.21
CA ASN A 86 -15.80 9.32 -11.62
C ASN A 86 -17.13 10.07 -11.63
N THR A 87 -17.13 11.36 -11.90
CA THR A 87 -18.38 12.11 -12.17
C THR A 87 -19.08 11.65 -13.47
N ILE A 88 -18.31 11.01 -14.37
CA ILE A 88 -18.81 10.52 -15.67
C ILE A 88 -19.02 9.00 -15.64
N PHE A 89 -18.08 8.24 -15.03
CA PHE A 89 -18.03 6.79 -15.17
C PHE A 89 -18.72 6.01 -14.04
N ASP A 90 -18.92 6.60 -12.88
CA ASP A 90 -19.58 6.00 -11.69
C ASP A 90 -18.97 4.62 -11.33
N ARG A 91 -17.67 4.59 -11.04
CA ARG A 91 -16.93 3.38 -10.65
C ARG A 91 -16.69 3.33 -9.15
N ARG A 92 -16.51 2.14 -8.62
CA ARG A 92 -16.10 1.96 -7.22
C ARG A 92 -14.61 2.24 -7.10
N LEU A 93 -14.28 3.33 -6.43
CA LEU A 93 -12.91 3.74 -6.19
C LEU A 93 -12.45 3.23 -4.82
N HIS A 94 -11.30 2.59 -4.79
CA HIS A 94 -10.71 2.03 -3.58
C HIS A 94 -9.29 2.52 -3.41
N TYR A 95 -8.92 2.86 -2.19
CA TYR A 95 -7.56 3.25 -1.86
C TYR A 95 -6.97 2.30 -0.81
N SER A 96 -5.89 1.61 -1.12
CA SER A 96 -5.14 0.81 -0.16
C SER A 96 -3.90 1.59 0.30
N VAL A 97 -3.94 2.03 1.54
CA VAL A 97 -2.89 2.82 2.16
C VAL A 97 -1.65 1.96 2.40
N ILE A 98 -0.47 2.52 2.21
CA ILE A 98 0.81 1.88 2.46
C ILE A 98 1.62 2.74 3.41
N GLY A 99 1.85 2.23 4.62
CA GLY A 99 2.57 2.94 5.68
C GLY A 99 1.72 3.95 6.46
N GLY A 100 2.31 4.56 7.48
CA GLY A 100 1.62 5.34 8.50
C GLY A 100 1.47 6.84 8.22
N TRP A 101 1.77 7.32 7.04
CA TRP A 101 1.92 8.75 6.73
C TRP A 101 0.63 9.48 6.35
N LEU A 102 -0.46 8.79 6.06
CA LEU A 102 -1.67 9.41 5.51
C LEU A 102 -2.30 10.41 6.47
N GLN A 103 -2.36 10.08 7.75
CA GLN A 103 -2.92 10.95 8.78
C GLN A 103 -2.17 12.29 8.91
N ASP A 104 -0.86 12.29 8.61
CA ASP A 104 -0.03 13.49 8.71
C ASP A 104 -0.15 14.35 7.44
N LEU A 105 -0.42 13.73 6.29
CA LEU A 105 -0.57 14.43 5.01
C LEU A 105 -1.93 15.13 4.88
N LEU A 106 -3.00 14.51 5.34
CA LEU A 106 -4.37 14.96 5.08
C LEU A 106 -4.68 16.37 5.59
N PRO A 107 -4.23 16.81 6.79
CA PRO A 107 -4.47 18.16 7.27
C PRO A 107 -3.93 19.27 6.36
N GLU A 108 -2.83 18.97 5.62
CA GLU A 108 -2.22 19.91 4.67
C GLU A 108 -2.92 19.91 3.30
N HIS A 109 -3.82 18.93 3.04
CA HIS A 109 -4.47 18.72 1.75
C HIS A 109 -5.99 18.55 1.85
N PRO A 110 -6.75 19.63 2.14
CA PRO A 110 -8.22 19.56 2.26
C PRO A 110 -8.93 19.08 0.97
N ASP A 111 -8.31 19.30 -0.18
CA ASP A 111 -8.79 18.85 -1.48
C ASP A 111 -8.68 17.30 -1.62
N VAL A 112 -7.64 16.70 -1.06
CA VAL A 112 -7.50 15.23 -1.01
C VAL A 112 -8.54 14.62 -0.06
N ILE A 113 -8.82 15.27 1.09
CA ILE A 113 -9.89 14.84 2.00
C ILE A 113 -11.22 14.80 1.25
N LYS A 114 -11.58 15.88 0.55
CA LYS A 114 -12.81 15.94 -0.25
C LYS A 114 -12.88 14.87 -1.34
N ALA A 115 -11.75 14.56 -1.97
CA ALA A 115 -11.67 13.51 -2.98
C ALA A 115 -11.86 12.12 -2.35
N LEU A 116 -11.17 11.82 -1.25
CA LEU A 116 -11.22 10.51 -0.58
C LEU A 116 -12.57 10.21 0.06
N HIS A 117 -13.35 11.22 0.47
CA HIS A 117 -14.73 11.01 0.90
C HIS A 117 -15.65 10.43 -0.19
N LYS A 118 -15.28 10.61 -1.48
CA LYS A 118 -16.01 10.05 -2.62
C LYS A 118 -15.55 8.65 -3.00
N PHE A 119 -14.52 8.11 -2.34
CA PHE A 119 -14.08 6.75 -2.54
C PHE A 119 -15.03 5.78 -1.85
N THR A 120 -15.23 4.63 -2.46
CA THR A 120 -16.05 3.54 -1.90
C THR A 120 -15.46 3.00 -0.61
N SER A 121 -14.12 2.82 -0.57
CA SER A 121 -13.44 2.35 0.65
C SER A 121 -11.98 2.78 0.67
N ILE A 122 -11.48 3.02 1.88
CA ILE A 122 -10.08 3.26 2.19
C ILE A 122 -9.60 2.11 3.09
N TYR A 123 -8.64 1.33 2.63
CA TYR A 123 -8.07 0.21 3.37
C TYR A 123 -6.79 0.63 4.07
N VAL A 124 -6.78 0.58 5.38
CA VAL A 124 -5.64 0.93 6.24
C VAL A 124 -5.04 -0.30 6.90
N GLU A 125 -3.78 -0.23 7.32
CA GLU A 125 -3.06 -1.39 7.88
C GLU A 125 -3.32 -1.60 9.37
N THR A 126 -3.71 -0.54 10.10
CA THR A 126 -3.83 -0.57 11.57
C THR A 126 -5.10 0.10 12.06
N GLN A 127 -5.57 -0.34 13.23
CA GLN A 127 -6.69 0.29 13.93
C GLN A 127 -6.40 1.75 14.26
N THR A 128 -5.20 2.05 14.73
CA THR A 128 -4.77 3.43 15.04
C THR A 128 -4.95 4.39 13.87
N MET A 129 -4.64 3.94 12.65
CA MET A 129 -4.84 4.76 11.46
C MET A 129 -6.33 4.90 11.13
N MET A 130 -7.13 3.84 11.29
CA MET A 130 -8.58 3.94 11.11
C MET A 130 -9.17 4.99 12.07
N ASP A 131 -8.80 4.92 13.36
CA ASP A 131 -9.28 5.85 14.38
C ASP A 131 -8.86 7.31 14.06
N ALA A 132 -7.64 7.51 13.55
CA ALA A 132 -7.18 8.83 13.14
C ALA A 132 -7.97 9.38 11.95
N LEU A 133 -8.26 8.55 10.94
CA LEU A 133 -9.08 8.96 9.79
C LEU A 133 -10.55 9.19 10.18
N GLN A 134 -11.09 8.41 11.09
CA GLN A 134 -12.46 8.64 11.60
C GLN A 134 -12.57 9.99 12.33
N LYS A 135 -11.54 10.42 13.08
CA LYS A 135 -11.48 11.77 13.67
C LYS A 135 -11.48 12.89 12.62
N LEU A 136 -11.00 12.63 11.42
CA LEU A 136 -11.08 13.52 10.26
C LEU A 136 -12.41 13.42 9.50
N GLY A 137 -13.38 12.66 10.01
CA GLY A 137 -14.72 12.53 9.46
C GLY A 137 -14.90 11.42 8.42
N PHE A 138 -13.89 10.55 8.20
CA PHE A 138 -14.04 9.44 7.26
C PHE A 138 -14.90 8.31 7.84
N THR A 139 -15.89 7.86 7.09
CA THR A 139 -16.77 6.74 7.44
C THR A 139 -16.54 5.49 6.58
N ASN A 140 -15.76 5.64 5.51
CA ASN A 140 -15.48 4.62 4.50
C ASN A 140 -14.13 3.92 4.70
N VAL A 141 -13.65 3.83 5.94
CA VAL A 141 -12.35 3.23 6.29
C VAL A 141 -12.51 1.82 6.82
N CYS A 142 -11.69 0.90 6.33
CA CYS A 142 -11.65 -0.49 6.77
C CYS A 142 -10.22 -0.91 7.11
N VAL A 143 -10.03 -1.68 8.18
CA VAL A 143 -8.72 -2.25 8.53
C VAL A 143 -8.47 -3.51 7.70
N VAL A 144 -7.43 -3.49 6.90
CA VAL A 144 -6.88 -4.66 6.18
C VAL A 144 -5.41 -4.78 6.55
N PRO A 145 -5.07 -5.65 7.49
CA PRO A 145 -3.69 -5.81 7.94
C PRO A 145 -2.76 -6.17 6.78
N ASN A 146 -1.53 -5.70 6.88
CA ASN A 146 -0.52 -6.07 5.90
C ASN A 146 -0.26 -7.57 6.00
N CYS A 147 -0.30 -8.27 4.88
CA CYS A 147 -0.09 -9.71 4.82
C CYS A 147 1.04 -10.03 3.84
N LYS A 148 1.76 -11.11 4.16
CA LYS A 148 2.80 -11.67 3.29
C LYS A 148 2.72 -13.19 3.37
N PRO A 149 2.74 -13.90 2.23
CA PRO A 149 2.88 -15.34 2.26
C PRO A 149 4.25 -15.69 2.86
N LEU A 150 4.25 -16.46 3.94
CA LEU A 150 5.46 -16.91 4.61
C LEU A 150 5.51 -18.44 4.61
N SER A 151 6.68 -18.98 4.31
CA SER A 151 6.96 -20.39 4.58
C SER A 151 7.13 -20.57 6.08
N ILE A 152 6.28 -21.38 6.68
CA ILE A 152 6.37 -21.72 8.11
C ILE A 152 7.39 -22.84 8.25
N LEU A 153 8.46 -22.59 9.03
CA LEU A 153 9.42 -23.62 9.43
C LEU A 153 8.72 -24.64 10.32
N LYS A 154 8.88 -25.92 10.01
CA LYS A 154 8.42 -26.99 10.90
C LYS A 154 9.24 -26.96 12.21
N ARG A 155 8.61 -27.35 13.33
CA ARG A 155 9.23 -27.28 14.66
C ARG A 155 10.61 -27.95 14.72
N GLY A 156 10.84 -29.04 13.97
CA GLY A 156 12.13 -29.72 13.88
C GLY A 156 13.20 -29.01 13.04
N GLN A 157 12.83 -27.95 12.32
CA GLN A 157 13.74 -27.14 11.50
C GLN A 157 14.17 -25.85 12.23
N MET A 158 13.64 -25.62 13.43
CA MET A 158 14.08 -24.50 14.26
C MET A 158 15.49 -24.80 14.82
N PRO A 159 16.38 -23.80 14.85
CA PRO A 159 17.67 -23.96 15.54
C PRO A 159 17.42 -24.36 16.98
N LYS A 160 18.21 -25.33 17.48
CA LYS A 160 18.20 -25.67 18.89
C LYS A 160 18.57 -24.44 19.71
N MET A 161 18.01 -24.40 20.94
CA MET A 161 18.10 -23.29 21.89
C MET A 161 19.44 -22.54 21.86
N TYR A 162 19.32 -21.25 21.93
CA TYR A 162 20.41 -20.28 21.95
C TYR A 162 21.43 -20.60 23.04
N THR A 163 22.69 -20.72 22.64
CA THR A 163 23.82 -20.80 23.57
C THR A 163 24.48 -19.42 23.64
N GLU A 164 24.99 -19.05 24.80
CA GLU A 164 25.80 -17.86 24.95
C GLU A 164 27.07 -17.90 24.08
N PRO A 165 27.52 -16.78 23.49
CA PRO A 165 26.90 -15.44 23.54
C PRO A 165 25.66 -15.35 22.63
N TYR A 166 24.62 -14.66 23.10
CA TYR A 166 23.39 -14.43 22.31
C TYR A 166 23.64 -13.53 21.13
N LYS A 167 23.19 -13.95 19.95
CA LYS A 167 23.27 -13.15 18.73
C LYS A 167 21.96 -12.39 18.52
N LEU A 168 21.99 -11.07 18.63
CA LEU A 168 20.87 -10.20 18.33
C LEU A 168 20.95 -9.71 16.89
N VAL A 169 19.85 -9.80 16.17
CA VAL A 169 19.77 -9.38 14.78
C VAL A 169 18.64 -8.37 14.60
N THR A 170 18.95 -7.23 13.98
CA THR A 170 17.94 -6.28 13.50
C THR A 170 17.82 -6.41 11.98
N PHE A 171 16.60 -6.47 11.48
CA PHE A 171 16.33 -6.59 10.04
C PHE A 171 15.42 -5.46 9.58
N SER A 172 16.02 -4.36 9.15
CA SER A 172 15.32 -3.21 8.61
C SER A 172 16.23 -2.37 7.71
N ARG A 173 15.68 -1.32 7.06
CA ARG A 173 16.52 -0.30 6.45
C ARG A 173 17.28 0.44 7.55
N VAL A 174 18.58 0.70 7.31
CA VAL A 174 19.41 1.45 8.26
C VAL A 174 19.04 2.93 8.15
N THR A 175 18.13 3.35 9.01
CA THR A 175 17.68 4.74 9.14
C THR A 175 17.35 5.02 10.61
N GLU A 176 17.50 6.27 11.04
CA GLU A 176 17.21 6.70 12.41
C GLU A 176 15.80 6.31 12.84
N LYS A 177 14.78 6.55 11.99
CA LYS A 177 13.37 6.19 12.24
C LYS A 177 13.13 4.69 12.47
N LYS A 178 14.08 3.82 12.15
CA LYS A 178 13.99 2.36 12.38
C LYS A 178 14.62 1.89 13.69
N GLY A 179 15.15 2.83 14.49
CA GLY A 179 15.64 2.55 15.83
C GLY A 179 16.91 1.68 15.88
N ILE A 180 17.71 1.65 14.81
CA ILE A 180 18.96 0.84 14.80
C ILE A 180 19.93 1.33 15.89
N GLY A 181 20.07 2.65 16.04
CA GLY A 181 20.88 3.24 17.13
C GLY A 181 20.36 2.80 18.51
N THR A 182 19.05 2.92 18.75
CA THR A 182 18.43 2.49 20.02
C THR A 182 18.67 0.99 20.29
N ALA A 183 18.64 0.14 19.26
CA ALA A 183 18.93 -1.29 19.41
C ALA A 183 20.41 -1.53 19.79
N ALA A 184 21.35 -0.79 19.16
CA ALA A 184 22.77 -0.87 19.50
C ALA A 184 23.05 -0.40 20.94
N ASP A 185 22.45 0.73 21.35
CA ASP A 185 22.57 1.27 22.70
C ASP A 185 22.03 0.30 23.76
N LEU A 186 20.92 -0.40 23.43
CA LEU A 186 20.38 -1.42 24.32
C LEU A 186 21.34 -2.59 24.52
N VAL A 187 21.95 -3.09 23.45
CA VAL A 187 22.94 -4.16 23.51
C VAL A 187 24.16 -3.76 24.32
N MET A 188 24.66 -2.53 24.16
CA MET A 188 25.77 -2.01 24.95
C MET A 188 25.46 -1.89 26.45
N LYS A 189 24.20 -1.67 26.81
CA LYS A 189 23.76 -1.62 28.22
C LYS A 189 23.54 -3.00 28.85
N LEU A 190 23.36 -4.03 28.04
CA LEU A 190 23.14 -5.39 28.51
C LEU A 190 24.44 -6.19 28.63
N ASN A 191 25.54 -5.71 28.09
CA ASN A 191 26.90 -6.25 28.26
C ASN A 191 27.64 -5.50 29.38
#